data_debc853d932f5abdb05bc2479f4d5433
#
_entry.id   debc853d932f5abdb05bc2479f4d5433
#
_cell.length_a   1.000
_cell.length_b   1.000
_cell.length_c   1.000
_cell.angle_alpha   90.00
_cell.angle_beta   90.00
_cell.angle_gamma   90.00
#
_symmetry.space_group_name_H-M   'P 1'
#
loop_
_entity.id
_entity.type
_entity.pdbx_description
1 polymer ?
#
loop_
_entity_poly.entity_id
_entity_poly.type
_entity_poly.pdbx_seq_one_letter_code
_entity_poly.pdbx_strand_id
1 'polypeptide(L)'
;MRRWLPLGLTLVILLALSPPVRAQAAVFNVDSNQGSVQVILEELRPVGLKVLVEKDNTRYFYNLNRRQERFPLQMGAGKYRVHVLEHTEGNKYKFVQSEEFDLFSAVLENSFLGSIQNIPWEEAPQVVAKARELTQQTNLAGEKLKEIYSFVIDNVRYDHKKAERLPTEYLPNPEETLLTGQGICYDYASLFASMLRSVGVPTKLVMGTAEGVPDYHAWNEVYVDGEWLIIDTTVDAKLKQVDKPYSMVKGEKAYRATRVY
;
A
#
# COMPACT_ATOMS: atom_id res chain seq x y z
N MET A 1 -23.30 -38.40 70.09
CA MET A 1 -22.34 -37.47 69.53
C MET A 1 -21.79 -38.07 68.20
N ARG A 2 -22.30 -37.66 67.08
CA ARG A 2 -21.86 -38.12 65.75
C ARG A 2 -20.87 -37.08 65.20
N ARG A 3 -19.61 -37.49 65.03
CA ARG A 3 -18.56 -36.68 64.41
C ARG A 3 -18.71 -36.77 62.88
N TRP A 4 -18.89 -35.62 62.21
CA TRP A 4 -18.84 -35.48 60.77
C TRP A 4 -17.38 -35.22 60.37
N LEU A 5 -16.83 -36.09 59.51
CA LEU A 5 -15.56 -35.82 58.78
C LEU A 5 -15.87 -35.00 57.57
N PRO A 6 -15.11 -33.96 57.26
CA PRO A 6 -15.27 -33.26 56.01
C PRO A 6 -14.59 -34.04 54.84
N LEU A 7 -15.37 -34.35 53.80
CA LEU A 7 -14.83 -34.85 52.56
C LEU A 7 -14.04 -33.68 51.91
N GLY A 8 -12.72 -33.82 51.84
CA GLY A 8 -11.87 -32.95 51.07
C GLY A 8 -12.10 -33.14 49.56
N LEU A 9 -12.63 -32.12 48.90
CA LEU A 9 -12.78 -32.07 47.45
C LEU A 9 -11.37 -31.78 46.85
N THR A 10 -10.70 -32.80 46.35
CA THR A 10 -9.42 -32.66 45.63
C THR A 10 -9.72 -32.13 44.24
N LEU A 11 -9.49 -30.84 44.04
CA LEU A 11 -9.58 -30.20 42.72
C LEU A 11 -8.40 -30.67 41.87
N VAL A 12 -8.63 -31.59 40.95
CA VAL A 12 -7.64 -31.98 39.91
C VAL A 12 -7.65 -30.91 38.83
N ILE A 13 -6.65 -30.03 38.86
CA ILE A 13 -6.39 -29.09 37.75
C ILE A 13 -5.72 -29.90 36.64
N LEU A 14 -6.49 -30.31 35.66
CA LEU A 14 -5.98 -30.77 34.38
C LEU A 14 -5.35 -29.58 33.65
N LEU A 15 -4.05 -29.41 33.78
CA LEU A 15 -3.26 -28.59 32.90
C LEU A 15 -3.33 -29.21 31.49
N ALA A 16 -4.27 -28.72 30.67
CA ALA A 16 -4.27 -28.98 29.25
C ALA A 16 -2.97 -28.40 28.70
N LEU A 17 -1.98 -29.24 28.43
CA LEU A 17 -0.82 -28.91 27.65
C LEU A 17 -1.31 -28.59 26.22
N SER A 18 -1.66 -27.34 25.99
CA SER A 18 -1.85 -26.85 24.60
C SER A 18 -0.54 -27.11 23.87
N PRO A 19 -0.57 -27.79 22.71
CA PRO A 19 0.65 -27.97 21.92
C PRO A 19 1.25 -26.59 21.70
N PRO A 20 2.60 -26.46 21.72
CA PRO A 20 3.23 -25.19 21.44
C PRO A 20 2.73 -24.73 20.07
N VAL A 21 2.11 -23.56 20.03
CA VAL A 21 1.72 -22.93 18.76
C VAL A 21 3.03 -22.78 17.98
N ARG A 22 3.21 -23.63 16.97
CA ARG A 22 4.41 -23.61 16.12
C ARG A 22 4.48 -22.21 15.54
N ALA A 23 5.55 -21.46 15.84
CA ALA A 23 5.75 -20.14 15.26
C ALA A 23 5.66 -20.28 13.74
N GLN A 24 4.92 -19.39 13.11
CA GLN A 24 4.77 -19.43 11.65
C GLN A 24 6.12 -19.07 11.03
N ALA A 25 6.75 -20.04 10.37
CA ALA A 25 7.98 -19.77 9.65
C ALA A 25 7.68 -18.89 8.43
N ALA A 26 8.43 -17.81 8.29
CA ALA A 26 8.41 -16.92 7.15
C ALA A 26 9.80 -16.85 6.52
N VAL A 27 9.85 -16.79 5.20
CA VAL A 27 11.06 -16.53 4.44
C VAL A 27 11.00 -15.11 3.90
N PHE A 28 12.08 -14.36 4.04
CA PHE A 28 12.21 -13.00 3.53
C PHE A 28 13.20 -12.99 2.36
N ASN A 29 12.71 -12.69 1.17
CA ASN A 29 13.52 -12.54 -0.02
C ASN A 29 13.64 -11.07 -0.38
N VAL A 30 14.83 -10.50 -0.23
CA VAL A 30 15.10 -9.09 -0.54
C VAL A 30 15.50 -8.96 -2.01
N ASP A 31 14.77 -8.12 -2.74
CA ASP A 31 15.12 -7.69 -4.08
C ASP A 31 15.66 -6.26 -4.03
N SER A 32 16.98 -6.13 -3.98
CA SER A 32 17.65 -4.83 -3.90
C SER A 32 17.48 -3.99 -5.18
N ASN A 33 17.27 -4.63 -6.34
CA ASN A 33 17.09 -3.93 -7.61
C ASN A 33 15.70 -3.28 -7.70
N GLN A 34 14.70 -3.95 -7.14
CA GLN A 34 13.34 -3.44 -7.08
C GLN A 34 13.02 -2.71 -5.76
N GLY A 35 13.97 -2.65 -4.82
CA GLY A 35 13.74 -2.04 -3.52
C GLY A 35 12.52 -2.63 -2.82
N SER A 36 12.44 -3.95 -2.76
CA SER A 36 11.30 -4.66 -2.16
C SER A 36 11.74 -5.88 -1.36
N VAL A 37 10.89 -6.31 -0.43
CA VAL A 37 11.01 -7.59 0.27
C VAL A 37 9.76 -8.43 0.03
N GLN A 38 9.97 -9.68 -0.37
CA GLN A 38 8.90 -10.66 -0.47
C GLN A 38 8.86 -11.49 0.81
N VAL A 39 7.71 -11.52 1.46
CA VAL A 39 7.44 -12.38 2.62
C VAL A 39 6.69 -13.61 2.14
N ILE A 40 7.23 -14.80 2.43
CA ILE A 40 6.66 -16.08 2.07
C ILE A 40 6.39 -16.85 3.36
N LEU A 41 5.13 -17.22 3.59
CA LEU A 41 4.72 -18.05 4.71
C LEU A 41 4.72 -19.52 4.33
N GLU A 42 5.12 -20.41 5.25
CA GLU A 42 4.92 -21.86 5.06
C GLU A 42 3.43 -22.19 4.90
N GLU A 43 2.58 -21.56 5.72
CA GLU A 43 1.15 -21.75 5.72
C GLU A 43 0.45 -20.41 6.03
N LEU A 44 -0.62 -20.08 5.30
CA LEU A 44 -1.46 -18.94 5.60
C LEU A 44 -2.51 -19.35 6.63
N ARG A 45 -2.45 -18.77 7.83
CA ARG A 45 -3.44 -19.01 8.89
C ARG A 45 -4.57 -17.99 8.81
N PRO A 46 -5.79 -18.36 9.24
CA PRO A 46 -6.95 -17.45 9.26
C PRO A 46 -6.89 -16.46 10.45
N VAL A 47 -5.70 -16.03 10.83
CA VAL A 47 -5.45 -15.00 11.85
C VAL A 47 -4.97 -13.74 11.17
N GLY A 48 -5.39 -12.58 11.63
CA GLY A 48 -4.94 -11.32 11.05
C GLY A 48 -3.42 -11.18 11.16
N LEU A 49 -2.73 -11.29 10.04
CA LEU A 49 -1.28 -11.09 9.96
C LEU A 49 -0.97 -9.71 9.41
N LYS A 50 0.09 -9.10 9.92
CA LYS A 50 0.65 -7.85 9.38
C LYS A 50 2.15 -8.00 9.14
N VAL A 51 2.63 -7.20 8.20
CA VAL A 51 4.06 -6.95 8.02
C VAL A 51 4.35 -5.52 8.47
N LEU A 52 5.35 -5.39 9.34
CA LEU A 52 5.92 -4.11 9.73
C LEU A 52 7.28 -3.97 9.03
N VAL A 53 7.41 -2.96 8.20
CA VAL A 53 8.67 -2.54 7.59
C VAL A 53 9.17 -1.31 8.35
N GLU A 54 10.34 -1.43 8.95
CA GLU A 54 10.92 -0.40 9.80
C GLU A 54 12.32 -0.02 9.31
N LYS A 55 12.58 1.28 9.26
CA LYS A 55 13.92 1.85 9.06
C LYS A 55 14.02 3.13 9.88
N ASP A 56 15.10 3.26 10.67
CA ASP A 56 15.31 4.37 11.61
C ASP A 56 14.08 4.52 12.54
N ASN A 57 13.41 5.67 12.52
CA ASN A 57 12.19 5.94 13.29
C ASN A 57 10.91 5.84 12.46
N THR A 58 11.00 5.38 11.21
CA THR A 58 9.86 5.30 10.30
C THR A 58 9.32 3.88 10.24
N ARG A 59 7.99 3.76 10.30
CA ARG A 59 7.27 2.49 10.35
C ARG A 59 6.13 2.45 9.35
N TYR A 60 6.08 1.36 8.56
CA TYR A 60 4.99 1.07 7.65
C TYR A 60 4.36 -0.27 7.99
N PHE A 61 3.04 -0.26 8.21
CA PHE A 61 2.27 -1.46 8.49
C PHE A 61 1.46 -1.83 7.25
N TYR A 62 1.55 -3.10 6.88
CA TYR A 62 0.83 -3.70 5.76
C TYR A 62 0.04 -4.90 6.26
N ASN A 63 -1.08 -5.21 5.63
CA ASN A 63 -1.76 -6.48 5.84
C ASN A 63 -1.00 -7.58 5.09
N LEU A 64 -0.87 -8.76 5.70
CA LEU A 64 -0.33 -9.94 5.03
C LEU A 64 -1.50 -10.88 4.74
N ASN A 65 -2.07 -10.71 3.54
CA ASN A 65 -3.32 -11.36 3.13
C ASN A 65 -3.08 -12.64 2.33
N ARG A 66 -1.85 -12.87 1.87
CA ARG A 66 -1.47 -13.98 1.00
C ARG A 66 -0.29 -14.75 1.55
N ARG A 67 -0.18 -15.99 1.13
CA ARG A 67 0.97 -16.84 1.47
C ARG A 67 2.30 -16.24 0.99
N GLN A 68 2.26 -15.51 -0.11
CA GLN A 68 3.40 -14.81 -0.68
C GLN A 68 2.97 -13.41 -1.08
N GLU A 69 3.63 -12.40 -0.53
CA GLU A 69 3.29 -11.00 -0.79
C GLU A 69 4.55 -10.14 -0.76
N ARG A 70 4.58 -9.07 -1.57
CA ARG A 70 5.70 -8.16 -1.71
C ARG A 70 5.41 -6.85 -1.00
N PHE A 71 6.42 -6.33 -0.29
CA PHE A 71 6.37 -5.07 0.45
C PHE A 71 7.50 -4.15 0.00
N PRO A 72 7.24 -2.84 -0.18
CA PRO A 72 8.25 -1.91 -0.67
C PRO A 72 9.24 -1.54 0.43
N LEU A 73 10.49 -1.28 0.03
CA LEU A 73 11.57 -0.73 0.86
C LEU A 73 11.79 0.74 0.46
N GLN A 74 10.73 1.53 0.55
CA GLN A 74 10.62 2.89 0.00
C GLN A 74 11.37 3.97 0.79
N MET A 75 12.04 3.61 1.89
CA MET A 75 12.76 4.57 2.74
C MET A 75 14.24 4.74 2.34
N GLY A 76 14.62 4.29 1.12
CA GLY A 76 15.98 4.41 0.58
C GLY A 76 16.99 3.44 1.18
N ALA A 77 18.27 3.60 0.82
CA ALA A 77 19.34 2.74 1.30
C ALA A 77 19.48 2.80 2.84
N GLY A 78 20.02 1.74 3.42
CA GLY A 78 20.29 1.60 4.85
C GLY A 78 19.75 0.33 5.47
N LYS A 79 19.77 0.28 6.79
CA LYS A 79 19.36 -0.89 7.57
C LYS A 79 17.86 -0.93 7.76
N TYR A 80 17.26 -2.01 7.27
CA TYR A 80 15.85 -2.32 7.43
C TYR A 80 15.63 -3.42 8.46
N ARG A 81 14.48 -3.36 9.11
CA ARG A 81 13.95 -4.43 9.92
C ARG A 81 12.54 -4.74 9.47
N VAL A 82 12.28 -5.98 9.11
CA VAL A 82 10.97 -6.45 8.65
C VAL A 82 10.45 -7.50 9.62
N HIS A 83 9.22 -7.34 10.06
CA HIS A 83 8.59 -8.19 11.04
C HIS A 83 7.28 -8.76 10.51
N VAL A 84 7.04 -10.04 10.75
CA VAL A 84 5.70 -10.63 10.68
C VAL A 84 5.05 -10.53 12.06
N LEU A 85 3.85 -9.98 12.09
CA LEU A 85 3.06 -9.74 13.28
C LEU A 85 1.78 -10.57 13.20
N GLU A 86 1.36 -11.16 14.32
CA GLU A 86 0.11 -11.91 14.46
C GLU A 86 -0.83 -11.16 15.40
N HIS A 87 -2.07 -10.97 14.97
CA HIS A 87 -3.12 -10.36 15.78
C HIS A 87 -3.37 -11.18 17.04
N THR A 88 -3.58 -10.51 18.16
CA THR A 88 -3.90 -11.15 19.45
C THR A 88 -5.27 -10.72 19.95
N GLU A 89 -5.46 -9.46 20.28
CA GLU A 89 -6.70 -8.94 20.85
C GLU A 89 -6.85 -7.44 20.50
N GLY A 90 -8.02 -7.03 20.07
CA GLY A 90 -8.29 -5.61 19.72
C GLY A 90 -7.31 -5.10 18.68
N ASN A 91 -6.50 -4.10 19.00
CA ASN A 91 -5.46 -3.54 18.13
C ASN A 91 -4.05 -4.03 18.50
N LYS A 92 -3.94 -5.14 19.24
CA LYS A 92 -2.66 -5.67 19.68
C LYS A 92 -2.15 -6.76 18.74
N TYR A 93 -0.85 -6.73 18.52
CA TYR A 93 -0.12 -7.70 17.71
C TYR A 93 1.11 -8.18 18.46
N LYS A 94 1.48 -9.44 18.27
CA LYS A 94 2.76 -10.00 18.75
C LYS A 94 3.70 -10.23 17.59
N PHE A 95 4.99 -10.10 17.84
CA PHE A 95 6.03 -10.47 16.89
C PHE A 95 6.10 -11.99 16.73
N VAL A 96 6.06 -12.44 15.49
CA VAL A 96 6.18 -13.87 15.13
C VAL A 96 7.58 -14.16 14.63
N GLN A 97 8.05 -13.36 13.70
CA GLN A 97 9.37 -13.49 13.09
C GLN A 97 9.88 -12.13 12.64
N SER A 98 11.20 -11.96 12.64
CA SER A 98 11.86 -10.73 12.24
C SER A 98 13.10 -11.04 11.43
N GLU A 99 13.38 -10.21 10.42
CA GLU A 99 14.61 -10.23 9.64
C GLU A 99 15.19 -8.82 9.61
N GLU A 100 16.51 -8.73 9.68
CA GLU A 100 17.25 -7.48 9.56
C GLU A 100 18.26 -7.62 8.40
N PHE A 101 18.29 -6.61 7.53
CA PHE A 101 19.20 -6.60 6.39
C PHE A 101 19.57 -5.16 6.01
N ASP A 102 20.68 -5.03 5.31
CA ASP A 102 21.15 -3.75 4.77
C ASP A 102 20.80 -3.67 3.29
N LEU A 103 20.12 -2.59 2.90
CA LEU A 103 19.88 -2.24 1.50
C LEU A 103 20.96 -1.26 1.04
N PHE A 104 21.97 -1.77 0.28
CA PHE A 104 23.17 -0.98 -0.04
C PHE A 104 23.03 -0.06 -1.24
N SER A 105 22.18 -0.40 -2.19
CA SER A 105 21.99 0.39 -3.42
C SER A 105 20.62 0.07 -3.98
N ALA A 106 19.62 0.81 -3.53
CA ALA A 106 18.42 0.92 -4.33
C ALA A 106 18.61 2.15 -5.23
N VAL A 107 18.44 1.99 -6.53
CA VAL A 107 17.95 3.11 -7.31
C VAL A 107 16.58 3.36 -6.70
N LEU A 108 16.46 4.42 -5.89
CA LEU A 108 15.28 4.66 -5.06
C LEU A 108 14.00 4.69 -5.91
N GLU A 109 14.13 5.16 -7.14
CA GLU A 109 13.06 5.23 -8.13
C GLU A 109 12.49 3.84 -8.45
N ASN A 110 13.32 2.79 -8.51
CA ASN A 110 12.88 1.44 -8.82
C ASN A 110 11.94 0.87 -7.75
N SER A 111 12.06 1.31 -6.49
CA SER A 111 11.13 0.92 -5.41
C SER A 111 9.69 1.36 -5.71
N PHE A 112 9.51 2.32 -6.61
CA PHE A 112 8.22 2.86 -7.02
C PHE A 112 7.74 2.36 -8.40
N LEU A 113 8.27 1.21 -8.85
CA LEU A 113 7.79 0.46 -10.02
C LEU A 113 7.00 -0.80 -9.62
N GLY A 114 7.30 -1.36 -8.47
CA GLY A 114 6.74 -2.63 -8.04
C GLY A 114 5.22 -2.59 -7.78
N SER A 115 4.58 -3.74 -8.00
CA SER A 115 3.19 -3.96 -7.58
C SER A 115 3.14 -4.22 -6.08
N ILE A 116 2.28 -3.49 -5.38
CA ILE A 116 2.07 -3.58 -3.92
C ILE A 116 0.58 -3.48 -3.62
N GLN A 117 0.15 -3.82 -2.39
CA GLN A 117 -1.28 -3.85 -2.05
C GLN A 117 -2.02 -2.51 -2.26
N ASN A 118 -1.32 -1.38 -2.17
CA ASN A 118 -1.89 -0.04 -2.42
C ASN A 118 -1.95 0.30 -3.92
N ILE A 119 -1.15 -0.40 -4.75
CA ILE A 119 -0.99 -0.18 -6.19
C ILE A 119 -0.84 -1.56 -6.85
N PRO A 120 -1.89 -2.41 -6.86
CA PRO A 120 -1.81 -3.81 -7.28
C PRO A 120 -1.90 -3.97 -8.81
N TRP A 121 -1.00 -3.33 -9.57
CA TRP A 121 -1.09 -3.28 -11.03
C TRP A 121 -0.84 -4.64 -11.71
N GLU A 122 -0.03 -5.54 -11.11
CA GLU A 122 0.17 -6.89 -11.65
C GLU A 122 -1.13 -7.73 -11.62
N GLU A 123 -2.10 -7.34 -10.78
CA GLU A 123 -3.40 -7.98 -10.62
C GLU A 123 -4.52 -7.25 -11.36
N ALA A 124 -4.18 -6.19 -12.12
CA ALA A 124 -5.11 -5.33 -12.82
C ALA A 124 -4.87 -5.36 -14.35
N PRO A 125 -5.16 -6.50 -15.02
CA PRO A 125 -4.82 -6.69 -16.43
C PRO A 125 -5.47 -5.70 -17.38
N GLN A 126 -6.70 -5.23 -17.10
CA GLN A 126 -7.36 -4.23 -17.94
C GLN A 126 -6.72 -2.85 -17.76
N VAL A 127 -6.27 -2.51 -16.55
CA VAL A 127 -5.49 -1.28 -16.28
C VAL A 127 -4.18 -1.29 -17.05
N VAL A 128 -3.47 -2.43 -17.03
CA VAL A 128 -2.21 -2.61 -17.79
C VAL A 128 -2.46 -2.50 -19.29
N ALA A 129 -3.51 -3.15 -19.80
CA ALA A 129 -3.87 -3.10 -21.22
C ALA A 129 -4.20 -1.67 -21.66
N LYS A 130 -4.99 -0.94 -20.86
CA LYS A 130 -5.34 0.45 -21.14
C LYS A 130 -4.13 1.38 -21.10
N ALA A 131 -3.25 1.23 -20.12
CA ALA A 131 -2.01 2.01 -20.04
C ALA A 131 -1.12 1.80 -21.27
N ARG A 132 -0.95 0.55 -21.70
CA ARG A 132 -0.19 0.21 -22.93
C ARG A 132 -0.83 0.79 -24.19
N GLU A 133 -2.16 0.69 -24.32
CA GLU A 133 -2.91 1.28 -25.44
C GLU A 133 -2.65 2.79 -25.53
N LEU A 134 -2.77 3.52 -24.42
CA LEU A 134 -2.57 4.97 -24.39
C LEU A 134 -1.12 5.39 -24.70
N THR A 135 -0.15 4.56 -24.35
CA THR A 135 1.27 4.90 -24.44
C THR A 135 2.02 4.21 -25.59
N GLN A 136 1.32 3.50 -26.47
CA GLN A 136 1.92 2.69 -27.53
C GLN A 136 2.77 3.48 -28.54
N GLN A 137 2.55 4.78 -28.66
CA GLN A 137 3.23 5.64 -29.64
C GLN A 137 4.48 6.30 -29.06
N THR A 138 4.79 6.12 -27.77
CA THR A 138 5.91 6.79 -27.12
C THR A 138 6.63 5.94 -26.09
N ASN A 139 7.94 6.15 -25.96
CA ASN A 139 8.76 5.62 -24.89
C ASN A 139 9.18 6.69 -23.86
N LEU A 140 8.86 7.95 -24.11
CA LEU A 140 9.23 9.08 -23.25
C LEU A 140 8.32 9.12 -22.00
N ALA A 141 8.91 9.15 -20.82
CA ALA A 141 8.17 9.15 -19.54
C ALA A 141 7.20 10.33 -19.43
N GLY A 142 7.63 11.52 -19.86
CA GLY A 142 6.79 12.72 -19.83
C GLY A 142 5.57 12.67 -20.77
N GLU A 143 5.67 11.98 -21.90
CA GLU A 143 4.53 11.77 -22.81
C GLU A 143 3.59 10.72 -22.24
N LYS A 144 4.10 9.57 -21.74
CA LYS A 144 3.30 8.58 -21.05
C LYS A 144 2.51 9.19 -19.89
N LEU A 145 3.17 10.05 -19.10
CA LEU A 145 2.53 10.80 -18.02
C LEU A 145 1.33 11.60 -18.52
N LYS A 146 1.50 12.39 -19.60
CA LYS A 146 0.44 13.25 -20.17
C LYS A 146 -0.76 12.44 -20.66
N GLU A 147 -0.51 11.35 -21.39
CA GLU A 147 -1.58 10.49 -21.94
C GLU A 147 -2.40 9.84 -20.81
N ILE A 148 -1.72 9.23 -19.84
CA ILE A 148 -2.38 8.57 -18.71
C ILE A 148 -3.09 9.61 -17.81
N TYR A 149 -2.47 10.77 -17.57
CA TYR A 149 -3.06 11.85 -16.80
C TYR A 149 -4.38 12.32 -17.45
N SER A 150 -4.34 12.64 -18.76
CA SER A 150 -5.52 13.09 -19.49
C SER A 150 -6.63 12.06 -19.43
N PHE A 151 -6.29 10.78 -19.62
CA PHE A 151 -7.27 9.70 -19.51
C PHE A 151 -7.93 9.65 -18.14
N VAL A 152 -7.16 9.69 -17.05
CA VAL A 152 -7.71 9.55 -15.69
C VAL A 152 -8.61 10.72 -15.33
N ILE A 153 -8.20 11.98 -15.60
CA ILE A 153 -9.01 13.15 -15.26
C ILE A 153 -10.29 13.26 -16.10
N ASP A 154 -10.32 12.63 -17.27
CA ASP A 154 -11.49 12.66 -18.17
C ASP A 154 -12.49 11.56 -17.88
N ASN A 155 -12.02 10.41 -17.41
CA ASN A 155 -12.84 9.20 -17.32
C ASN A 155 -13.22 8.80 -15.90
N VAL A 156 -12.60 9.39 -14.86
CA VAL A 156 -12.94 9.08 -13.47
C VAL A 156 -13.70 10.24 -12.82
N ARG A 157 -14.73 9.92 -12.04
CA ARG A 157 -15.56 10.86 -11.26
C ARG A 157 -15.44 10.55 -9.78
N TYR A 158 -15.49 11.61 -8.96
CA TYR A 158 -15.36 11.44 -7.51
C TYR A 158 -16.61 10.79 -6.90
N ASP A 159 -16.41 9.70 -6.17
CA ASP A 159 -17.48 8.97 -5.49
C ASP A 159 -17.67 9.47 -4.05
N HIS A 160 -18.58 10.44 -3.87
CA HIS A 160 -18.93 10.99 -2.57
C HIS A 160 -19.56 9.95 -1.65
N LYS A 161 -20.37 9.02 -2.20
CA LYS A 161 -21.05 7.99 -1.40
C LYS A 161 -20.05 6.99 -0.83
N LYS A 162 -19.05 6.60 -1.62
CA LYS A 162 -17.95 5.76 -1.17
C LYS A 162 -17.13 6.44 -0.08
N ALA A 163 -16.82 7.73 -0.23
CA ALA A 163 -16.06 8.51 0.74
C ALA A 163 -16.68 8.51 2.15
N GLU A 164 -18.02 8.54 2.23
CA GLU A 164 -18.78 8.54 3.49
C GLU A 164 -18.80 7.17 4.21
N ARG A 165 -18.46 6.08 3.51
CA ARG A 165 -18.67 4.69 4.00
C ARG A 165 -17.43 3.83 3.99
N LEU A 166 -16.25 4.43 3.95
CA LEU A 166 -14.98 3.68 3.87
C LEU A 166 -14.77 2.80 5.10
N PRO A 167 -14.40 1.53 4.93
CA PRO A 167 -13.92 0.71 6.02
C PRO A 167 -12.54 1.17 6.49
N THR A 168 -12.20 0.87 7.75
CA THR A 168 -10.94 1.31 8.38
C THR A 168 -9.69 0.81 7.64
N GLU A 169 -9.74 -0.36 7.01
CA GLU A 169 -8.63 -0.97 6.28
C GLU A 169 -8.91 -1.02 4.77
N TYR A 170 -9.46 0.07 4.23
CA TYR A 170 -9.74 0.16 2.81
C TYR A 170 -8.45 0.10 1.97
N LEU A 171 -8.43 -0.77 0.98
CA LEU A 171 -7.42 -0.83 -0.08
C LEU A 171 -8.10 -0.56 -1.43
N PRO A 172 -7.49 0.27 -2.29
CA PRO A 172 -8.07 0.59 -3.59
C PRO A 172 -7.99 -0.60 -4.55
N ASN A 173 -8.96 -0.67 -5.46
CA ASN A 173 -8.98 -1.61 -6.56
C ASN A 173 -8.93 -0.83 -7.89
N PRO A 174 -7.76 -0.71 -8.52
CA PRO A 174 -7.63 0.05 -9.76
C PRO A 174 -8.43 -0.55 -10.93
N GLU A 175 -8.66 -1.86 -10.97
CA GLU A 175 -9.50 -2.52 -11.97
C GLU A 175 -10.95 -2.06 -11.84
N GLU A 176 -11.49 -2.06 -10.62
CA GLU A 176 -12.84 -1.55 -10.33
C GLU A 176 -12.97 -0.06 -10.67
N THR A 177 -11.96 0.74 -10.30
CA THR A 177 -11.95 2.19 -10.58
C THR A 177 -11.96 2.47 -12.08
N LEU A 178 -11.17 1.71 -12.86
CA LEU A 178 -11.16 1.80 -14.31
C LEU A 178 -12.53 1.43 -14.91
N LEU A 179 -13.12 0.31 -14.47
CA LEU A 179 -14.38 -0.21 -15.01
C LEU A 179 -15.58 0.68 -14.67
N THR A 180 -15.65 1.18 -13.45
CA THR A 180 -16.79 2.00 -12.99
C THR A 180 -16.65 3.47 -13.36
N GLY A 181 -15.43 3.93 -13.61
CA GLY A 181 -15.12 5.35 -13.79
C GLY A 181 -15.42 6.17 -12.52
N GLN A 182 -15.39 5.56 -11.32
CA GLN A 182 -15.69 6.21 -10.06
C GLN A 182 -14.69 5.83 -8.97
N GLY A 183 -14.35 6.79 -8.10
CA GLY A 183 -13.45 6.54 -6.97
C GLY A 183 -13.25 7.75 -6.09
N ILE A 184 -12.62 7.53 -4.94
CA ILE A 184 -12.13 8.60 -4.05
C ILE A 184 -10.68 8.96 -4.39
N CYS A 185 -10.09 9.94 -3.72
CA CYS A 185 -8.70 10.36 -3.98
C CYS A 185 -7.70 9.20 -3.94
N TYR A 186 -7.90 8.23 -3.05
CA TYR A 186 -7.05 7.06 -2.95
C TYR A 186 -7.19 6.12 -4.17
N ASP A 187 -8.41 5.95 -4.68
CA ASP A 187 -8.65 5.15 -5.90
C ASP A 187 -8.04 5.82 -7.14
N TYR A 188 -8.19 7.14 -7.28
CA TYR A 188 -7.55 7.91 -8.33
C TYR A 188 -6.03 7.73 -8.31
N ALA A 189 -5.42 7.95 -7.15
CA ALA A 189 -3.98 7.85 -7.00
C ALA A 189 -3.47 6.43 -7.25
N SER A 190 -4.22 5.41 -6.84
CA SER A 190 -3.88 4.01 -7.09
C SER A 190 -4.01 3.62 -8.55
N LEU A 191 -5.11 4.00 -9.23
CA LEU A 191 -5.29 3.76 -10.67
C LEU A 191 -4.19 4.44 -11.47
N PHE A 192 -3.93 5.71 -11.21
CA PHE A 192 -2.91 6.49 -11.91
C PHE A 192 -1.51 5.90 -11.73
N ALA A 193 -1.12 5.56 -10.49
CA ALA A 193 0.14 4.90 -10.23
C ALA A 193 0.22 3.51 -10.87
N SER A 194 -0.88 2.72 -10.84
CA SER A 194 -0.94 1.41 -11.48
C SER A 194 -0.71 1.49 -12.98
N MET A 195 -1.33 2.45 -13.65
CA MET A 195 -1.13 2.67 -15.07
C MET A 195 0.32 3.06 -15.39
N LEU A 196 0.88 4.03 -14.68
CA LEU A 196 2.25 4.52 -14.90
C LEU A 196 3.32 3.47 -14.59
N ARG A 197 3.22 2.78 -13.43
CA ARG A 197 4.16 1.71 -13.06
C ARG A 197 4.16 0.57 -14.09
N SER A 198 2.99 0.19 -14.60
CA SER A 198 2.86 -0.89 -15.58
C SER A 198 3.52 -0.61 -16.94
N VAL A 199 3.80 0.67 -17.24
CA VAL A 199 4.50 1.10 -18.46
C VAL A 199 5.92 1.65 -18.15
N GLY A 200 6.45 1.33 -16.95
CA GLY A 200 7.83 1.59 -16.56
C GLY A 200 8.11 3.02 -16.10
N VAL A 201 7.10 3.77 -15.65
CA VAL A 201 7.28 5.11 -15.09
C VAL A 201 7.19 5.05 -13.57
N PRO A 202 8.30 5.32 -12.83
CA PRO A 202 8.29 5.28 -11.37
C PRO A 202 7.29 6.29 -10.80
N THR A 203 6.40 5.81 -9.94
CA THR A 203 5.29 6.63 -9.44
C THR A 203 5.00 6.28 -7.98
N LYS A 204 5.06 7.28 -7.11
CA LYS A 204 4.64 7.18 -5.71
C LYS A 204 3.14 7.43 -5.59
N LEU A 205 2.51 6.71 -4.68
CA LEU A 205 1.23 7.09 -4.11
C LEU A 205 1.53 7.75 -2.76
N VAL A 206 1.14 8.99 -2.63
CA VAL A 206 1.43 9.81 -1.45
C VAL A 206 0.13 10.14 -0.73
N MET A 207 0.16 10.10 0.59
CA MET A 207 -0.96 10.48 1.44
C MET A 207 -0.54 11.55 2.42
N GLY A 208 -1.43 12.50 2.70
CA GLY A 208 -1.15 13.62 3.60
C GLY A 208 -2.20 14.71 3.53
N THR A 209 -1.79 15.96 3.58
CA THR A 209 -2.66 17.14 3.46
C THR A 209 -2.26 17.99 2.26
N ALA A 210 -3.26 18.56 1.59
CA ALA A 210 -3.07 19.46 0.47
C ALA A 210 -3.83 20.77 0.70
N GLU A 211 -3.26 21.90 0.30
CA GLU A 211 -3.90 23.22 0.41
C GLU A 211 -5.21 23.25 -0.40
N GLY A 212 -6.27 23.75 0.21
CA GLY A 212 -7.60 23.78 -0.41
C GLY A 212 -8.36 22.44 -0.41
N VAL A 213 -7.77 21.38 0.15
CA VAL A 213 -8.44 20.09 0.38
C VAL A 213 -8.61 19.89 1.90
N PRO A 214 -9.84 19.88 2.42
CA PRO A 214 -10.07 19.89 3.88
C PRO A 214 -9.72 18.56 4.56
N ASP A 215 -9.84 17.46 3.83
CA ASP A 215 -9.67 16.12 4.36
C ASP A 215 -8.25 15.55 4.09
N TYR A 216 -7.91 14.47 4.80
CA TYR A 216 -6.73 13.68 4.50
C TYR A 216 -6.80 13.18 3.05
N HIS A 217 -5.73 13.40 2.29
CA HIS A 217 -5.76 13.34 0.84
C HIS A 217 -4.73 12.37 0.28
N ALA A 218 -4.95 11.90 -0.95
CA ALA A 218 -4.01 11.09 -1.71
C ALA A 218 -3.74 11.72 -3.09
N TRP A 219 -2.46 11.71 -3.48
CA TRP A 219 -1.96 12.18 -4.77
C TRP A 219 -0.78 11.33 -5.24
N ASN A 220 -0.15 11.72 -6.31
CA ASN A 220 1.02 11.01 -6.84
C ASN A 220 2.24 11.95 -6.97
N GLU A 221 3.42 11.36 -6.85
CA GLU A 221 4.66 11.95 -7.33
C GLU A 221 5.20 11.04 -8.44
N VAL A 222 5.46 11.60 -9.61
CA VAL A 222 5.88 10.87 -10.81
C VAL A 222 7.31 11.28 -11.18
N TYR A 223 8.20 10.30 -11.39
CA TYR A 223 9.58 10.56 -11.76
C TYR A 223 9.73 10.73 -13.26
N VAL A 224 10.10 11.92 -13.67
CA VAL A 224 10.30 12.29 -15.09
C VAL A 224 11.56 13.14 -15.21
N ASP A 225 12.45 12.76 -16.12
CA ASP A 225 13.65 13.53 -16.47
C ASP A 225 14.55 13.92 -15.27
N GLY A 226 14.62 13.03 -14.26
CA GLY A 226 15.46 13.24 -13.08
C GLY A 226 14.76 13.92 -11.91
N GLU A 227 13.49 14.28 -12.03
CA GLU A 227 12.74 15.02 -11.01
C GLU A 227 11.43 14.32 -10.62
N TRP A 228 11.00 14.50 -9.36
CA TRP A 228 9.70 14.07 -8.88
C TRP A 228 8.67 15.18 -9.06
N LEU A 229 7.66 14.94 -9.89
CA LEU A 229 6.57 15.87 -10.18
C LEU A 229 5.33 15.52 -9.37
N ILE A 230 4.77 16.47 -8.63
CA ILE A 230 3.51 16.29 -7.89
C ILE A 230 2.35 16.40 -8.86
N ILE A 231 1.53 15.35 -8.93
CA ILE A 231 0.35 15.23 -9.80
C ILE A 231 -0.87 14.87 -8.95
N ASP A 232 -1.92 15.65 -9.04
CA ASP A 232 -3.17 15.42 -8.31
C ASP A 232 -4.34 15.28 -9.28
N THR A 233 -4.55 14.07 -9.75
CA THR A 233 -5.61 13.76 -10.72
C THR A 233 -7.01 13.96 -10.13
N THR A 234 -7.19 13.83 -8.81
CA THR A 234 -8.49 14.03 -8.16
C THR A 234 -8.92 15.49 -8.17
N VAL A 235 -8.01 16.39 -7.78
CA VAL A 235 -8.28 17.83 -7.78
C VAL A 235 -8.50 18.32 -9.20
N ASP A 236 -7.67 17.89 -10.15
CA ASP A 236 -7.77 18.34 -11.53
C ASP A 236 -9.04 17.84 -12.22
N ALA A 237 -9.42 16.58 -11.99
CA ALA A 237 -10.70 16.07 -12.49
C ALA A 237 -11.91 16.89 -11.97
N LYS A 238 -11.90 17.26 -10.68
CA LYS A 238 -12.96 18.11 -10.11
C LYS A 238 -12.95 19.52 -10.71
N LEU A 239 -11.78 20.14 -10.87
CA LEU A 239 -11.67 21.48 -11.47
C LEU A 239 -12.11 21.47 -12.93
N LYS A 240 -11.69 20.45 -13.71
CA LYS A 240 -12.12 20.27 -15.10
C LYS A 240 -13.64 20.13 -15.23
N GLN A 241 -14.28 19.37 -14.35
CA GLN A 241 -15.74 19.18 -14.37
C GLN A 241 -16.56 20.46 -14.14
N VAL A 242 -15.96 21.46 -13.50
CA VAL A 242 -16.62 22.76 -13.24
C VAL A 242 -16.00 23.89 -14.07
N ASP A 243 -15.27 23.53 -15.10
CA ASP A 243 -14.64 24.47 -16.05
C ASP A 243 -13.74 25.52 -15.37
N LYS A 244 -13.00 25.09 -14.35
CA LYS A 244 -11.99 25.92 -13.67
C LYS A 244 -10.58 25.60 -14.16
N PRO A 245 -9.68 26.61 -14.20
CA PRO A 245 -8.31 26.38 -14.59
C PRO A 245 -7.58 25.45 -13.61
N TYR A 246 -6.72 24.59 -14.15
CA TYR A 246 -5.88 23.69 -13.39
C TYR A 246 -4.51 23.51 -14.08
N SER A 247 -3.53 23.02 -13.34
CA SER A 247 -2.21 22.67 -13.86
C SER A 247 -1.89 21.24 -13.47
N MET A 248 -1.40 20.44 -14.41
CA MET A 248 -1.02 19.06 -14.16
C MET A 248 0.03 18.96 -13.04
N VAL A 249 1.11 19.73 -13.15
CA VAL A 249 2.17 19.76 -12.13
C VAL A 249 1.80 20.75 -11.03
N LYS A 250 1.88 20.31 -9.77
CA LYS A 250 1.54 21.07 -8.58
C LYS A 250 2.78 21.67 -7.90
N GLY A 251 2.59 22.77 -7.21
CA GLY A 251 3.66 23.36 -6.40
C GLY A 251 3.85 22.60 -5.09
N GLU A 252 5.10 22.29 -4.75
CA GLU A 252 5.47 21.52 -3.53
C GLU A 252 4.92 22.11 -2.23
N LYS A 253 4.85 23.42 -2.11
CA LYS A 253 4.42 24.11 -0.88
C LYS A 253 2.97 23.82 -0.49
N ALA A 254 2.14 23.43 -1.46
CA ALA A 254 0.74 23.12 -1.25
C ALA A 254 0.49 21.67 -0.71
N TYR A 255 1.51 20.81 -0.71
CA TYR A 255 1.38 19.40 -0.36
C TYR A 255 2.32 19.02 0.79
N ARG A 256 1.80 18.28 1.77
CA ARG A 256 2.57 17.80 2.93
C ARG A 256 2.35 16.29 3.09
N ALA A 257 3.34 15.53 2.65
CA ALA A 257 3.34 14.07 2.72
C ALA A 257 3.45 13.59 4.19
N THR A 258 2.67 12.57 4.53
CA THR A 258 2.78 11.82 5.79
C THR A 258 3.07 10.35 5.54
N ARG A 259 2.67 9.81 4.38
CA ARG A 259 2.92 8.44 3.93
C ARG A 259 3.27 8.44 2.45
N VAL A 260 4.20 7.55 2.08
CA VAL A 260 4.67 7.37 0.68
C VAL A 260 4.71 5.87 0.39
N TYR A 261 4.08 5.46 -0.71
CA TYR A 261 3.97 4.07 -1.14
C TYR A 261 4.47 3.88 -2.58
#